data_363cf15ca1fbeaf0f56c93ef1e2534c6
#
_entry.id   363cf15ca1fbeaf0f56c93ef1e2534c6
#
_cell.length_a   1.000
_cell.length_b   1.000
_cell.length_c   1.000
_cell.angle_alpha   90.00
_cell.angle_beta   90.00
_cell.angle_gamma   90.00
#
_symmetry.space_group_name_H-M   'P 1'
#
loop_
_entity.id
_entity.type
_entity.pdbx_description
1 polymer ?
#
loop_
_entity_poly.entity_id
_entity_poly.type
_entity_poly.pdbx_seq_one_letter_code
_entity_poly.pdbx_strand_id
1 'polypeptide(L)'
;MATIGKFTKSGEGFTGSVTTLTLDAKVQIKPAEKTSEKAPDYRLVSGGAEIGAAWAKKSAENRSYLSVRLDDPSLPAPILANLCEMENGEYDLIWSRPNRRRNGD
;
A
#
# COMPACT_ATOMS: atom_id res chain seq x y z
N MET A 1 2.94 -14.72 -1.62
CA MET A 1 1.96 -13.65 -1.38
C MET A 1 1.51 -13.69 0.06
N ALA A 2 1.52 -12.58 0.71
CA ALA A 2 1.19 -12.52 2.13
C ALA A 2 0.43 -11.24 2.46
N THR A 3 -0.55 -11.35 3.35
CA THR A 3 -1.25 -10.18 3.86
C THR A 3 -0.41 -9.59 4.98
N ILE A 4 0.10 -8.39 4.76
CA ILE A 4 0.95 -7.73 5.75
C ILE A 4 0.25 -6.58 6.43
N GLY A 5 -1.01 -6.32 6.10
CA GLY A 5 -1.77 -5.27 6.75
C GLY A 5 -3.25 -5.41 6.48
N LYS A 6 -4.02 -4.80 7.35
CA LYS A 6 -5.47 -4.74 7.19
C LYS A 6 -5.92 -3.32 7.41
N PHE A 7 -6.79 -2.84 6.54
CA PHE A 7 -7.25 -1.48 6.55
C PHE A 7 -8.76 -1.41 6.44
N THR A 8 -9.35 -0.34 6.96
CA THR A 8 -10.76 -0.04 6.77
C THR A 8 -10.87 1.35 6.18
N LYS A 9 -11.90 1.58 5.39
CA LYS A 9 -12.10 2.88 4.78
C LYS A 9 -12.53 3.88 5.84
N SER A 10 -11.91 5.05 5.83
CA SER A 10 -12.17 6.10 6.81
C SER A 10 -12.23 7.42 6.07
N GLY A 11 -13.45 7.95 5.88
CA GLY A 11 -13.63 9.15 5.09
C GLY A 11 -13.13 8.96 3.67
N GLU A 12 -12.21 9.83 3.24
CA GLU A 12 -11.67 9.74 1.88
C GLU A 12 -10.40 8.90 1.82
N GLY A 13 -9.97 8.34 2.93
CA GLY A 13 -8.76 7.54 2.98
C GLY A 13 -8.99 6.23 3.69
N PHE A 14 -7.93 5.69 4.26
CA PHE A 14 -7.99 4.39 4.93
C PHE A 14 -7.18 4.46 6.22
N THR A 15 -7.53 3.62 7.19
CA THR A 15 -6.77 3.51 8.42
C THR A 15 -6.60 2.03 8.75
N GLY A 16 -5.45 1.68 9.27
CA GLY A 16 -5.17 0.29 9.61
C GLY A 16 -3.78 0.13 10.13
N SER A 17 -3.23 -1.06 9.93
CA SER A 17 -1.89 -1.36 10.42
C SER A 17 -1.14 -2.24 9.42
N VAL A 18 0.18 -2.13 9.47
CA VAL A 18 1.09 -2.96 8.70
C VAL A 18 1.93 -3.75 9.70
N THR A 19 1.94 -5.06 9.57
CA THR A 19 2.68 -5.93 10.48
C THR A 19 3.48 -6.93 9.67
N THR A 20 4.78 -6.90 9.86
CA THR A 20 5.68 -7.90 9.29
C THR A 20 6.52 -8.46 10.45
N LEU A 21 7.52 -9.25 10.13
CA LEU A 21 8.36 -9.83 11.15
C LEU A 21 9.08 -8.75 11.98
N THR A 22 9.46 -7.65 11.35
CA THR A 22 10.21 -6.59 12.02
C THR A 22 9.46 -5.26 12.10
N LEU A 23 8.26 -5.17 11.52
CA LEU A 23 7.52 -3.92 11.44
C LEU A 23 6.13 -4.11 12.01
N ASP A 24 5.73 -3.21 12.89
CA ASP A 24 4.38 -3.22 13.45
C ASP A 24 4.01 -1.75 13.66
N ALA A 25 3.24 -1.21 12.74
CA ALA A 25 2.93 0.21 12.77
C ALA A 25 1.49 0.46 12.35
N LYS A 26 0.88 1.45 12.98
CA LYS A 26 -0.43 1.94 12.56
C LYS A 26 -0.21 2.93 11.44
N VAL A 27 -0.96 2.78 10.37
CA VAL A 27 -0.76 3.56 9.16
C VAL A 27 -2.08 4.16 8.73
N GLN A 28 -2.02 5.41 8.27
CA GLN A 28 -3.15 6.09 7.67
C GLN A 28 -2.82 6.34 6.21
N ILE A 29 -3.79 6.08 5.35
CA ILE A 29 -3.66 6.36 3.93
C ILE A 29 -4.57 7.56 3.66
N LYS A 30 -3.97 8.69 3.34
CA LYS A 30 -4.70 9.95 3.15
C LYS A 30 -4.65 10.39 1.71
N PRO A 31 -5.72 11.02 1.21
CA PRO A 31 -5.68 11.54 -0.16
C PRO A 31 -4.55 12.56 -0.29
N ALA A 32 -3.87 12.51 -1.41
CA ALA A 32 -2.78 13.43 -1.71
C ALA A 32 -3.20 14.36 -2.83
N GLU A 33 -2.63 15.56 -2.84
CA GLU A 33 -2.87 16.49 -3.93
C GLU A 33 -2.10 16.01 -5.14
N LYS A 34 -2.79 15.74 -6.23
CA LYS A 34 -2.16 15.20 -7.41
C LYS A 34 -1.68 16.34 -8.30
N THR A 35 -0.39 16.55 -8.33
CA THR A 35 0.21 17.66 -9.08
C THR A 35 0.62 17.27 -10.49
N SER A 36 0.60 15.97 -10.81
CA SER A 36 0.92 15.49 -12.15
C SER A 36 0.31 14.12 -12.33
N GLU A 37 0.30 13.61 -13.56
CA GLU A 37 -0.27 12.30 -13.83
C GLU A 37 0.48 11.20 -13.09
N LYS A 38 1.76 11.39 -12.82
CA LYS A 38 2.56 10.37 -12.14
C LYS A 38 2.60 10.56 -10.63
N ALA A 39 2.00 11.62 -10.13
CA ALA A 39 1.99 11.86 -8.69
C ALA A 39 1.08 10.84 -8.00
N PRO A 40 1.36 10.49 -6.75
CA PRO A 40 0.54 9.52 -6.05
C PRO A 40 -0.85 10.08 -5.75
N ASP A 41 -1.83 9.19 -5.72
CA ASP A 41 -3.19 9.56 -5.38
C ASP A 41 -3.38 9.63 -3.86
N TYR A 42 -2.55 8.94 -3.10
CA TYR A 42 -2.63 8.89 -1.65
C TYR A 42 -1.23 8.92 -1.04
N ARG A 43 -1.16 9.36 0.21
CA ARG A 43 0.07 9.29 1.00
C ARG A 43 -0.14 8.40 2.21
N LEU A 44 0.89 7.67 2.59
CA LEU A 44 0.85 6.82 3.77
C LEU A 44 1.59 7.52 4.88
N VAL A 45 0.94 7.62 6.04
CA VAL A 45 1.47 8.36 7.18
C VAL A 45 1.39 7.47 8.42
N SER A 46 2.42 7.47 9.23
CA SER A 46 2.44 6.75 10.49
C SER A 46 3.09 7.62 11.55
N GLY A 47 2.33 7.91 12.61
CA GLY A 47 2.86 8.72 13.70
C GLY A 47 3.29 10.12 13.28
N GLY A 48 2.63 10.68 12.27
CA GLY A 48 2.99 12.00 11.79
C GLY A 48 4.09 12.02 10.74
N ALA A 49 4.68 10.87 10.44
CA ALA A 49 5.73 10.77 9.43
C ALA A 49 5.18 10.16 8.16
N GLU A 50 5.56 10.73 7.03
CA GLU A 50 5.16 10.18 5.74
C GLU A 50 6.07 9.00 5.42
N ILE A 51 5.47 7.81 5.23
CA ILE A 51 6.25 6.59 5.04
C ILE A 51 5.99 5.94 3.68
N GLY A 52 5.22 6.55 2.82
CA GLY A 52 5.00 5.97 1.52
C GLY A 52 3.92 6.68 0.73
N ALA A 53 3.55 6.07 -0.37
CA ALA A 53 2.58 6.61 -1.29
C ALA A 53 1.79 5.47 -1.93
N ALA A 54 0.64 5.81 -2.52
CA ALA A 54 -0.18 4.83 -3.20
C ALA A 54 -0.77 5.43 -4.46
N TRP A 55 -0.93 4.59 -5.47
CA TRP A 55 -1.50 4.97 -6.75
C TRP A 55 -2.72 4.10 -7.04
N ALA A 56 -3.81 4.73 -7.44
CA ALA A 56 -5.03 4.01 -7.81
C ALA A 56 -4.83 3.35 -9.16
N LYS A 57 -5.12 2.06 -9.24
CA LYS A 57 -4.97 1.28 -10.47
C LYS A 57 -6.13 0.31 -10.63
N LYS A 58 -6.24 -0.28 -11.80
CA LYS A 58 -7.23 -1.30 -12.08
C LYS A 58 -6.55 -2.54 -12.61
N SER A 59 -7.01 -3.69 -12.16
CA SER A 59 -6.47 -4.96 -12.63
C SER A 59 -7.05 -5.32 -13.99
N ALA A 60 -6.56 -6.42 -14.55
CA ALA A 60 -7.04 -6.91 -15.83
C ALA A 60 -8.53 -7.26 -15.77
N GLU A 61 -9.05 -7.54 -14.57
CA GLU A 61 -10.47 -7.83 -14.39
C GLU A 61 -11.27 -6.58 -14.07
N ASN A 62 -10.66 -5.42 -14.27
CA ASN A 62 -11.31 -4.12 -14.03
C ASN A 62 -11.68 -3.89 -12.56
N ARG A 63 -10.93 -4.50 -11.65
CA ARG A 63 -11.13 -4.28 -10.21
C ARG A 63 -10.15 -3.22 -9.73
N SER A 64 -10.67 -2.26 -8.96
CA SER A 64 -9.84 -1.18 -8.44
C SER A 64 -8.99 -1.66 -7.28
N TYR A 65 -7.75 -1.22 -7.24
CA TYR A 65 -6.87 -1.47 -6.11
C TYR A 65 -5.87 -0.34 -6.00
N LEU A 66 -5.17 -0.27 -4.87
CA LEU A 66 -4.10 0.71 -4.71
C LEU A 66 -2.76 0.00 -4.78
N SER A 67 -1.86 0.55 -5.61
CA SER A 67 -0.48 0.10 -5.63
C SER A 67 0.26 0.91 -4.57
N VAL A 68 0.75 0.24 -3.53
CA VAL A 68 1.30 0.88 -2.35
C VAL A 68 2.81 0.72 -2.32
N ARG A 69 3.51 1.81 -2.01
CA ARG A 69 4.96 1.78 -1.83
C ARG A 69 5.27 2.32 -0.45
N LEU A 70 5.85 1.47 0.39
CA LEU A 70 6.33 1.87 1.70
C LEU A 70 7.82 2.13 1.58
N ASP A 71 8.26 3.32 1.97
CA ASP A 71 9.66 3.71 1.83
C ASP A 71 10.02 4.60 3.00
N ASP A 72 10.73 4.05 3.96
CA ASP A 72 11.08 4.72 5.19
C ASP A 72 12.56 4.44 5.48
N PRO A 73 13.29 5.38 6.09
CA PRO A 73 14.71 5.15 6.40
C PRO A 73 14.98 3.91 7.25
N SER A 74 13.97 3.43 8.00
CA SER A 74 14.16 2.23 8.81
C SER A 74 14.12 0.96 7.97
N LEU A 75 13.72 1.06 6.70
CA LEU A 75 13.60 -0.10 5.82
C LEU A 75 14.83 -0.21 4.93
N PRO A 76 15.37 -1.42 4.75
CA PRO A 76 16.55 -1.59 3.87
C PRO A 76 16.22 -1.34 2.40
N ALA A 77 14.95 -1.46 2.01
CA ALA A 77 14.50 -1.23 0.65
C ALA A 77 13.00 -0.95 0.68
N PRO A 78 12.48 -0.27 -0.35
CA PRO A 78 11.03 -0.04 -0.41
C PRO A 78 10.26 -1.35 -0.46
N ILE A 79 9.08 -1.34 0.17
CA ILE A 79 8.17 -2.47 0.13
C ILE A 79 7.04 -2.13 -0.83
N LEU A 80 6.83 -2.98 -1.82
CA LEU A 80 5.77 -2.79 -2.80
C LEU A 80 4.67 -3.80 -2.52
N ALA A 81 3.45 -3.32 -2.38
CA ALA A 81 2.31 -4.17 -2.04
C ALA A 81 1.06 -3.61 -2.71
N ASN A 82 -0.03 -4.36 -2.66
CA ASN A 82 -1.29 -3.94 -3.22
C ASN A 82 -2.35 -3.95 -2.13
N LEU A 83 -3.14 -2.88 -2.08
CA LEU A 83 -4.27 -2.80 -1.15
C LEU A 83 -5.53 -3.17 -1.92
N CYS A 84 -6.14 -4.28 -1.54
CA CYS A 84 -7.28 -4.84 -2.25
C CYS A 84 -8.48 -4.95 -1.34
N GLU A 85 -9.66 -4.61 -1.87
CA GLU A 85 -10.90 -4.71 -1.13
C GLU A 85 -11.32 -6.18 -1.02
N MET A 86 -11.70 -6.59 0.19
CA MET A 86 -12.17 -7.95 0.45
C MET A 86 -13.69 -7.96 0.58
N GLU A 87 -14.26 -9.17 0.58
CA GLU A 87 -15.71 -9.32 0.59
C GLU A 87 -16.41 -8.71 1.80
N ASN A 88 -15.71 -8.65 2.93
CA ASN A 88 -16.31 -8.12 4.15
C ASN A 88 -16.22 -6.61 4.27
N GLY A 89 -15.80 -5.92 3.23
CA GLY A 89 -15.66 -4.48 3.26
C GLY A 89 -14.33 -3.99 3.83
N GLU A 90 -13.48 -4.90 4.24
CA GLU A 90 -12.14 -4.56 4.69
C GLU A 90 -11.18 -4.58 3.51
N TYR A 91 -10.02 -3.97 3.70
CA TYR A 91 -8.99 -3.94 2.67
C TYR A 91 -7.74 -4.63 3.21
N ASP A 92 -7.19 -5.55 2.44
CA ASP A 92 -5.96 -6.24 2.82
C ASP A 92 -4.80 -5.68 2.02
N LEU A 93 -3.70 -5.42 2.72
CA LEU A 93 -2.45 -5.03 2.07
C LEU A 93 -1.66 -6.30 1.80
N ILE A 94 -1.54 -6.64 0.52
CA ILE A 94 -0.99 -7.92 0.11
C ILE A 94 0.38 -7.69 -0.52
N TRP A 95 1.37 -8.39 0.01
CA TRP A 95 2.74 -8.32 -0.46
C TRP A 95 3.13 -9.63 -1.11
N SER A 96 3.84 -9.56 -2.20
CA SER A 96 4.44 -10.75 -2.80
C SER A 96 5.86 -10.41 -3.20
N ARG A 97 6.73 -11.41 -3.10
CA ARG A 97 8.12 -11.21 -3.45
C ARG A 97 8.22 -10.99 -4.96
N PRO A 98 8.94 -9.96 -5.40
CA PRO A 98 9.10 -9.75 -6.84
C PRO A 98 9.71 -10.97 -7.50
N ASN A 99 9.15 -11.35 -8.64
CA ASN A 99 9.68 -12.48 -9.38
C ASN A 99 10.71 -11.97 -10.36
N ARG A 100 11.99 -12.10 -9.96
CA ARG A 100 12.98 -11.58 -10.79
C ARG A 100 13.51 -12.54 -11.74
N ARG A 101 13.23 -13.77 -11.61
CA ARG A 101 13.71 -14.64 -12.45
C ARG A 101 13.06 -14.69 -13.64
N ARG A 102 12.37 -14.24 -13.94
CA ARG A 102 11.77 -14.28 -15.02
C ARG A 102 12.43 -13.77 -15.95
N ASN A 103 13.00 -13.46 -15.92
CA ASN A 103 13.58 -12.95 -16.69
C ASN A 103 14.57 -13.60 -16.96
N GLY A 104 14.48 -14.12 -16.91
CA GLY A 104 15.34 -14.71 -17.07
C GLY A 104 15.61 -15.61 -16.37
N ASP A 105 15.28 -15.44 -16.00
CA ASP A 105 15.50 -16.05 -15.30
C ASP A 105 15.57 -16.67 -15.33
#